data_3c26d8fc65fcd122a5a97782d740b655
#
_entry.id   3c26d8fc65fcd122a5a97782d740b655
#
_cell.length_a   1.000
_cell.length_b   1.000
_cell.length_c   1.000
_cell.angle_alpha   90.00
_cell.angle_beta   90.00
_cell.angle_gamma   90.00
#
_symmetry.space_group_name_H-M   'P 1'
#
loop_
_entity.id
_entity.type
_entity.pdbx_description
1 polymer ?
#
loop_
_entity_poly.entity_id
_entity_poly.type
_entity_poly.pdbx_seq_one_letter_code
_entity_poly.pdbx_strand_id
1 'polypeptide(L)'
;MTHPIDKHVGTRIRHARWMRGKTQQDLGEAVNCKFQQVQKYETGANRVSASRLWDIANALGLPITYFFKGTDQPDPMLSTFPDRGSAELLRIWMSLPDRQKQALLSLAKSMADMEGQA
;
A
#
# COMPACT_ATOMS: atom_id res chain seq x y z
N MET A 1 -12.21 -22.72 -8.10
CA MET A 1 -12.43 -22.05 -6.80
C MET A 1 -11.59 -20.79 -6.74
N THR A 2 -12.19 -19.64 -6.43
CA THR A 2 -11.49 -18.35 -6.39
C THR A 2 -10.67 -18.24 -5.11
N HIS A 3 -9.40 -17.88 -5.24
CA HIS A 3 -8.55 -17.65 -4.08
C HIS A 3 -9.02 -16.38 -3.35
N PRO A 4 -9.10 -16.39 -2.01
CA PRO A 4 -9.56 -15.21 -1.25
C PRO A 4 -8.78 -13.93 -1.56
N ILE A 5 -7.47 -14.04 -1.78
CA ILE A 5 -6.64 -12.88 -2.13
C ILE A 5 -7.02 -12.33 -3.51
N ASP A 6 -7.29 -13.20 -4.48
CA ASP A 6 -7.70 -12.75 -5.81
C ASP A 6 -9.02 -11.99 -5.76
N LYS A 7 -9.95 -12.46 -4.94
CA LYS A 7 -11.24 -11.78 -4.74
C LYS A 7 -11.04 -10.44 -4.05
N HIS A 8 -10.19 -10.39 -3.03
CA HIS A 8 -9.89 -9.16 -2.31
C HIS A 8 -9.22 -8.12 -3.24
N VAL A 9 -8.22 -8.53 -3.99
CA VAL A 9 -7.53 -7.67 -4.96
C VAL A 9 -8.55 -7.14 -5.98
N GLY A 10 -9.43 -8.00 -6.49
CA GLY A 10 -10.48 -7.58 -7.42
C GLY A 10 -11.38 -6.50 -6.84
N THR A 11 -11.81 -6.66 -5.60
CA THR A 11 -12.64 -5.66 -4.90
C THR A 11 -11.89 -4.33 -4.76
N ARG A 12 -10.60 -4.38 -4.45
CA ARG A 12 -9.78 -3.18 -4.32
C ARG A 12 -9.59 -2.48 -5.66
N ILE A 13 -9.45 -3.23 -6.75
CA ILE A 13 -9.39 -2.67 -8.10
C ILE A 13 -10.68 -1.90 -8.40
N ARG A 14 -11.83 -2.48 -8.08
CA ARG A 14 -13.12 -1.83 -8.29
C ARG A 14 -13.21 -0.53 -7.49
N HIS A 15 -12.87 -0.55 -6.21
CA HIS A 15 -12.92 0.63 -5.36
C HIS A 15 -11.98 1.73 -5.86
N ALA A 16 -10.76 1.37 -6.25
CA ALA A 16 -9.78 2.32 -6.78
C ALA A 16 -10.29 2.96 -8.07
N ARG A 17 -10.88 2.15 -8.95
CA ARG A 17 -11.45 2.62 -10.20
C ARG A 17 -12.56 3.64 -9.95
N TRP A 18 -13.48 3.32 -9.01
CA TRP A 18 -14.56 4.24 -8.65
C TRP A 18 -14.01 5.55 -8.07
N MET A 19 -13.02 5.49 -7.19
CA MET A 19 -12.41 6.69 -6.61
C MET A 19 -11.80 7.60 -7.67
N ARG A 20 -11.32 7.02 -8.78
CA ARG A 20 -10.71 7.78 -9.87
C ARG A 20 -11.73 8.17 -10.95
N GLY A 21 -13.00 7.81 -10.78
CA GLY A 21 -14.05 8.12 -11.76
C GLY A 21 -13.87 7.42 -13.09
N LYS A 22 -13.29 6.21 -13.09
CA LYS A 22 -13.01 5.45 -14.30
C LYS A 22 -14.04 4.33 -14.48
N THR A 23 -14.41 4.06 -15.75
CA THR A 23 -15.21 2.90 -16.09
C THR A 23 -14.32 1.68 -16.26
N GLN A 24 -14.93 0.49 -16.33
CA GLN A 24 -14.18 -0.72 -16.66
C GLN A 24 -13.52 -0.61 -18.04
N GLN A 25 -14.19 0.03 -18.97
CA GLN A 25 -13.63 0.26 -20.30
C GLN A 25 -12.43 1.21 -20.25
N ASP A 26 -12.52 2.29 -19.49
CA ASP A 26 -11.42 3.24 -19.31
C ASP A 26 -10.18 2.53 -18.77
N LEU A 27 -10.36 1.71 -17.75
CA LEU A 27 -9.24 0.98 -17.14
C LEU A 27 -8.69 -0.05 -18.14
N GLY A 28 -9.56 -0.77 -18.84
CA GLY A 28 -9.14 -1.74 -19.85
C GLY A 28 -8.27 -1.10 -20.92
N GLU A 29 -8.68 0.06 -21.42
CA GLU A 29 -7.91 0.79 -22.42
C GLU A 29 -6.54 1.21 -21.89
N ALA A 30 -6.49 1.66 -20.64
CA ALA A 30 -5.24 2.11 -20.02
C ALA A 30 -4.24 0.97 -19.84
N VAL A 31 -4.70 -0.25 -19.61
CA VAL A 31 -3.83 -1.41 -19.39
C VAL A 31 -3.85 -2.41 -20.56
N ASN A 32 -4.47 -2.00 -21.67
CA ASN A 32 -4.47 -2.75 -22.92
C ASN A 32 -5.17 -4.11 -22.80
N CYS A 33 -6.36 -4.12 -22.21
CA CYS A 33 -7.23 -5.30 -22.21
C CYS A 33 -8.68 -4.87 -22.37
N LYS A 34 -9.57 -5.85 -22.63
CA LYS A 34 -10.98 -5.59 -22.83
C LYS A 34 -11.68 -5.39 -21.48
N PHE A 35 -12.79 -4.62 -21.48
CA PHE A 35 -13.52 -4.35 -20.25
C PHE A 35 -14.05 -5.63 -19.59
N GLN A 36 -14.38 -6.67 -20.41
CA GLN A 36 -14.82 -7.96 -19.86
C GLN A 36 -13.72 -8.60 -19.00
N GLN A 37 -12.46 -8.40 -19.36
CA GLN A 37 -11.35 -8.91 -18.59
C GLN A 37 -11.23 -8.14 -17.26
N VAL A 38 -11.41 -6.82 -17.29
CA VAL A 38 -11.43 -6.01 -16.06
C VAL A 38 -12.56 -6.49 -15.14
N GLN A 39 -13.72 -6.77 -15.70
CA GLN A 39 -14.87 -7.28 -14.94
C GLN A 39 -14.51 -8.60 -14.24
N LYS A 40 -13.83 -9.51 -14.93
CA LYS A 40 -13.41 -10.78 -14.38
C LYS A 40 -12.37 -10.60 -13.27
N TYR A 41 -11.49 -9.62 -13.38
CA TYR A 41 -10.55 -9.29 -12.31
C TYR A 41 -11.30 -8.79 -11.08
N GLU A 42 -12.26 -7.89 -11.26
CA GLU A 42 -12.98 -7.25 -10.15
C GLU A 42 -13.86 -8.22 -9.37
N THR A 43 -14.35 -9.26 -10.01
CA THR A 43 -15.14 -10.30 -9.35
C THR A 43 -14.28 -11.42 -8.76
N GLY A 44 -13.01 -11.48 -9.10
CA GLY A 44 -12.12 -12.56 -8.69
C GLY A 44 -12.26 -13.80 -9.55
N ALA A 45 -13.06 -13.74 -10.63
CA ALA A 45 -13.22 -14.86 -11.54
C ALA A 45 -11.91 -15.24 -12.22
N ASN A 46 -11.08 -14.24 -12.52
CA ASN A 46 -9.74 -14.43 -13.07
C ASN A 46 -8.71 -13.80 -12.14
N ARG A 47 -7.58 -14.48 -11.99
CA ARG A 47 -6.44 -13.97 -11.24
C ARG A 47 -5.74 -12.88 -12.03
N VAL A 48 -5.32 -11.83 -11.34
CA VAL A 48 -4.54 -10.74 -11.94
C VAL A 48 -3.07 -11.12 -11.84
N SER A 49 -2.36 -11.16 -12.98
CA SER A 49 -0.91 -11.40 -12.94
C SER A 49 -0.21 -10.22 -12.26
N ALA A 50 1.02 -10.47 -11.78
CA ALA A 50 1.80 -9.42 -11.13
C ALA A 50 2.03 -8.23 -12.08
N SER A 51 2.37 -8.49 -13.34
CA SER A 51 2.59 -7.43 -14.31
C SER A 51 1.31 -6.65 -14.62
N ARG A 52 0.17 -7.34 -14.72
CA ARG A 52 -1.10 -6.68 -14.96
C ARG A 52 -1.50 -5.81 -13.77
N LEU A 53 -1.29 -6.30 -12.54
CA LEU A 53 -1.58 -5.53 -11.35
C LEU A 53 -0.70 -4.28 -11.26
N TRP A 54 0.57 -4.41 -11.65
CA TRP A 54 1.48 -3.28 -11.73
C TRP A 54 0.94 -2.21 -12.69
N ASP A 55 0.50 -2.62 -13.87
CA ASP A 55 -0.07 -1.71 -14.87
C ASP A 55 -1.34 -1.03 -14.35
N ILE A 56 -2.21 -1.78 -13.67
CA ILE A 56 -3.44 -1.26 -13.08
C ILE A 56 -3.11 -0.21 -12.00
N ALA A 57 -2.15 -0.52 -11.13
CA ALA A 57 -1.72 0.40 -10.08
C ALA A 57 -1.23 1.71 -10.68
N ASN A 58 -0.38 1.64 -11.71
CA ASN A 58 0.12 2.83 -12.38
C ASN A 58 -0.99 3.62 -13.06
N ALA A 59 -1.92 2.94 -13.72
CA ALA A 59 -3.04 3.59 -14.40
C ALA A 59 -3.95 4.33 -13.43
N LEU A 60 -4.10 3.80 -12.20
CA LEU A 60 -4.95 4.41 -11.19
C LEU A 60 -4.17 5.33 -10.23
N GLY A 61 -2.85 5.44 -10.40
CA GLY A 61 -2.01 6.32 -9.58
C GLY A 61 -1.92 5.92 -8.13
N LEU A 62 -1.91 4.60 -7.86
CA LEU A 62 -1.85 4.05 -6.51
C LEU A 62 -0.67 3.11 -6.37
N PRO A 63 -0.09 2.99 -5.16
CA PRO A 63 0.96 2.01 -4.94
C PRO A 63 0.39 0.60 -5.00
N ILE A 64 1.19 -0.37 -5.46
CA ILE A 64 0.72 -1.76 -5.59
C ILE A 64 0.28 -2.35 -4.26
N THR A 65 0.85 -1.87 -3.15
CA THR A 65 0.47 -2.31 -1.80
C THR A 65 -0.98 -1.97 -1.44
N TYR A 66 -1.55 -0.95 -2.08
CA TYR A 66 -2.95 -0.58 -1.87
C TYR A 66 -3.89 -1.77 -2.09
N PHE A 67 -3.60 -2.61 -3.09
CA PHE A 67 -4.48 -3.70 -3.49
C PHE A 67 -4.46 -4.87 -2.52
N PHE A 68 -3.50 -4.90 -1.61
CA PHE A 68 -3.36 -5.95 -0.60
C PHE A 68 -3.76 -5.50 0.80
N LYS A 69 -4.12 -4.23 0.99
CA LYS A 69 -4.57 -3.72 2.29
C LYS A 69 -5.87 -4.42 2.69
N GLY A 70 -5.95 -4.81 3.95
CA GLY A 70 -7.12 -5.52 4.48
C GLY A 70 -7.04 -7.02 4.33
N THR A 71 -5.95 -7.55 3.77
CA THR A 71 -5.68 -8.99 3.81
C THR A 71 -5.07 -9.34 5.17
N ASP A 72 -4.89 -10.63 5.44
CA ASP A 72 -4.24 -11.08 6.67
C ASP A 72 -2.74 -10.83 6.68
N GLN A 73 -2.21 -10.24 5.61
CA GLN A 73 -0.80 -9.86 5.56
C GLN A 73 -0.54 -8.69 6.49
N PRO A 74 0.48 -8.76 7.33
CA PRO A 74 0.87 -7.62 8.15
C PRO A 74 1.28 -6.45 7.25
N ASP A 75 1.06 -5.22 7.76
CA ASP A 75 1.52 -4.03 7.06
C ASP A 75 3.04 -4.18 6.80
N PRO A 76 3.51 -4.09 5.54
CA PRO A 76 4.93 -4.24 5.25
C PRO A 76 5.81 -3.27 6.04
N MET A 77 5.31 -2.08 6.32
CA MET A 77 6.02 -1.10 7.14
C MET A 77 6.21 -1.62 8.57
N LEU A 78 5.15 -2.21 9.16
CA LEU A 78 5.20 -2.74 10.52
C LEU A 78 6.07 -3.98 10.61
N SER A 79 6.07 -4.83 9.60
CA SER A 79 6.87 -6.06 9.61
C SER A 79 8.37 -5.81 9.50
N THR A 80 8.77 -4.62 9.06
CA THR A 80 10.18 -4.23 8.91
C THR A 80 10.81 -3.81 10.24
N PHE A 81 10.00 -3.42 11.22
CA PHE A 81 10.46 -2.85 12.48
C PHE A 81 10.35 -3.87 13.62
N PRO A 82 11.24 -3.80 14.61
CA PRO A 82 11.25 -4.77 15.72
C PRO A 82 10.01 -4.69 16.60
N ASP A 83 9.33 -3.55 16.66
CA ASP A 83 8.13 -3.39 17.47
C ASP A 83 7.24 -2.26 16.93
N ARG A 84 6.06 -2.15 17.56
CA ARG A 84 5.07 -1.15 17.20
C ARG A 84 5.56 0.27 17.45
N GLY A 85 6.33 0.46 18.52
CA GLY A 85 6.90 1.75 18.87
C GLY A 85 7.83 2.30 17.82
N SER A 86 8.67 1.44 17.23
CA SER A 86 9.57 1.83 16.15
C SER A 86 8.81 2.33 14.93
N ALA A 87 7.76 1.62 14.53
CA ALA A 87 6.94 2.00 13.39
C ALA A 87 6.19 3.31 13.65
N GLU A 88 5.67 3.49 14.84
CA GLU A 88 4.98 4.70 15.25
C GLU A 88 5.92 5.90 15.24
N LEU A 89 7.12 5.72 15.79
CA LEU A 89 8.13 6.77 15.82
C LEU A 89 8.51 7.22 14.41
N LEU A 90 8.71 6.26 13.48
CA LEU A 90 9.03 6.61 12.11
C LEU A 90 7.90 7.40 11.46
N ARG A 91 6.66 7.02 11.69
CA ARG A 91 5.51 7.73 11.15
C ARG A 91 5.49 9.19 11.62
N ILE A 92 5.70 9.39 12.92
CA ILE A 92 5.77 10.74 13.52
C ILE A 92 6.94 11.52 12.91
N TRP A 93 8.11 10.89 12.84
CA TRP A 93 9.30 11.49 12.26
C TRP A 93 9.05 12.00 10.85
N MET A 94 8.44 11.19 10.00
CA MET A 94 8.19 11.54 8.61
C MET A 94 7.21 12.71 8.45
N SER A 95 6.38 12.96 9.47
CA SER A 95 5.40 14.06 9.44
C SER A 95 5.97 15.38 9.96
N LEU A 96 7.15 15.36 10.57
CA LEU A 96 7.72 16.54 11.20
C LEU A 96 8.46 17.43 10.22
N PRO A 97 8.41 18.77 10.40
CA PRO A 97 9.32 19.69 9.71
C PRO A 97 10.78 19.44 10.11
N ASP A 98 11.71 19.83 9.25
CA ASP A 98 13.16 19.58 9.47
C ASP A 98 13.65 20.08 10.82
N ARG A 99 13.20 21.25 11.24
CA ARG A 99 13.59 21.85 12.51
C ARG A 99 13.21 20.93 13.69
N GLN A 100 11.99 20.41 13.67
CA GLN A 100 11.50 19.52 14.70
C GLN A 100 12.18 18.15 14.65
N LYS A 101 12.52 17.67 13.45
CA LYS A 101 13.31 16.43 13.29
C LYS A 101 14.66 16.56 13.98
N GLN A 102 15.32 17.71 13.84
CA GLN A 102 16.62 17.95 14.49
C GLN A 102 16.48 17.94 16.03
N ALA A 103 15.43 18.56 16.54
CA ALA A 103 15.17 18.58 17.97
C ALA A 103 14.92 17.17 18.52
N LEU A 104 14.10 16.38 17.80
CA LEU A 104 13.80 15.02 18.20
C LEU A 104 15.05 14.15 18.18
N LEU A 105 15.84 14.26 17.13
CA LEU A 105 17.09 13.50 16.99
C LEU A 105 18.06 13.84 18.10
N SER A 106 18.22 15.10 18.43
CA SER A 106 19.08 15.57 19.52
C SER A 106 18.64 14.98 20.85
N LEU A 107 17.35 15.01 21.14
CA LEU A 107 16.80 14.44 22.36
C LEU A 107 17.04 12.92 22.41
N ALA A 108 16.79 12.22 21.32
CA ALA A 108 17.00 10.78 21.28
C ALA A 108 18.46 10.39 21.51
N LYS A 109 19.40 11.14 20.92
CA LYS A 109 20.84 10.92 21.13
C LYS A 109 21.23 11.15 22.57
N SER A 110 20.69 12.21 23.18
CA SER A 110 20.96 12.54 24.58
C SER A 110 20.47 11.43 25.52
N MET A 111 19.29 10.90 25.27
CA MET A 111 18.77 9.78 26.03
C MET A 111 19.62 8.52 25.90
N ALA A 112 20.08 8.23 24.67
CA ALA A 112 20.91 7.06 24.42
C ALA A 112 22.27 7.19 25.14
N ASP A 113 22.85 8.38 25.14
CA ASP A 113 24.12 8.64 25.83
C ASP A 113 23.99 8.46 27.35
N MET A 114 22.87 8.88 27.92
CA MET A 114 22.60 8.70 29.35
C MET A 114 22.55 7.21 29.72
N GLU A 115 21.90 6.41 28.90
CA GLU A 115 21.82 4.96 29.11
C GLU A 115 23.20 4.32 29.01
N GLY A 116 24.03 4.78 28.06
CA GLY A 116 25.37 4.25 27.85
C GLY A 116 26.36 4.56 28.97
N GLN A 117 26.03 5.51 29.85
CA GLN A 117 26.88 5.91 30.96
C GLN A 117 26.54 5.23 32.27
N ALA A 118 25.50 4.43 32.28
CA ALA A 118 25.04 3.76 33.50
C ALA A 118 25.91 2.56 33.91
#